data_d913cce28e13806bdff6586662f7d92e
#
_entry.id   d913cce28e13806bdff6586662f7d92e
#
_cell.length_a   1.000
_cell.length_b   1.000
_cell.length_c   1.000
_cell.angle_alpha   90.00
_cell.angle_beta   90.00
_cell.angle_gamma   90.00
#
_symmetry.space_group_name_H-M   'P 1'
#
loop_
_entity.id
_entity.type
_entity.pdbx_description
1 polymer ?
#
loop_
_entity_poly.entity_id
_entity_poly.type
_entity_poly.pdbx_seq_one_letter_code
_entity_poly.pdbx_strand_id
1 'polypeptide(L)'
;MASTMLASFPGTAASYTTSHLNKDSAPLLVEEDNYTFEQLVQDLRSYLGSSRGIDGENVDHNVLIAFMSKYASNPKDWSRFARNDVSKNYTRNLVEDINGRANLLVLVWNPQKGSPIHDHADAHCIMKILGGELNEVIYDTPDPERGHDTPLTVKQETTYKTDEVAYICDQIGLHRVMNPQKDQVAVSLHLYTPPNAADFGYNIYDRDTGRSSHVYQAS
;
A
#
# COMPACT_ATOMS: atom_id res chain seq x y z
N MET A 1 44.03 6.38 -12.06
CA MET A 1 43.44 7.60 -12.67
C MET A 1 42.42 7.14 -13.68
N ALA A 2 41.15 7.14 -13.32
CA ALA A 2 40.03 6.87 -14.23
C ALA A 2 39.05 8.03 -14.06
N SER A 3 38.87 8.79 -15.13
CA SER A 3 38.05 10.00 -15.18
C SER A 3 36.61 9.63 -15.43
N THR A 4 35.72 10.07 -14.57
CA THR A 4 34.28 9.89 -14.71
C THR A 4 33.72 11.07 -15.51
N MET A 5 33.19 10.81 -16.71
CA MET A 5 32.46 11.80 -17.50
C MET A 5 31.01 11.92 -17.06
N LEU A 6 30.64 13.11 -16.63
CA LEU A 6 29.25 13.53 -16.42
C LEU A 6 28.63 13.93 -17.77
N ALA A 7 27.53 13.28 -18.15
CA ALA A 7 26.74 13.67 -19.31
C ALA A 7 25.74 14.76 -18.90
N SER A 8 25.91 15.97 -19.47
CA SER A 8 24.97 17.09 -19.36
C SER A 8 23.95 17.05 -20.51
N PHE A 9 22.67 17.14 -20.22
CA PHE A 9 21.61 17.30 -21.22
C PHE A 9 21.31 18.79 -21.43
N PRO A 10 21.18 19.29 -22.67
CA PRO A 10 20.85 20.67 -22.96
C PRO A 10 19.33 20.89 -22.81
N GLY A 11 18.93 21.84 -21.98
CA GLY A 11 17.58 22.37 -21.92
C GLY A 11 17.33 23.31 -23.10
N THR A 12 16.31 23.04 -23.90
CA THR A 12 15.77 23.96 -24.89
C THR A 12 14.68 24.82 -24.27
N ALA A 13 14.95 26.11 -24.10
CA ALA A 13 13.96 27.11 -23.75
C ALA A 13 13.13 27.44 -25.00
N ALA A 14 11.83 27.17 -24.99
CA ALA A 14 10.89 27.65 -26.00
C ALA A 14 10.45 29.07 -25.65
N SER A 15 10.79 30.02 -26.57
CA SER A 15 10.31 31.39 -26.51
C SER A 15 8.88 31.47 -27.07
N TYR A 16 7.92 31.91 -26.26
CA TYR A 16 6.56 32.19 -26.71
C TYR A 16 6.43 33.65 -27.06
N THR A 17 6.09 33.93 -28.33
CA THR A 17 5.71 35.24 -28.83
C THR A 17 4.25 35.52 -28.47
N THR A 18 4.02 36.68 -27.84
CA THR A 18 2.68 37.21 -27.53
C THR A 18 2.02 37.71 -28.80
N SER A 19 0.88 37.12 -29.20
CA SER A 19 -0.05 37.67 -30.17
C SER A 19 -1.45 37.80 -29.53
N HIS A 20 -1.92 39.05 -29.48
CA HIS A 20 -3.27 39.59 -29.30
C HIS A 20 -4.35 38.72 -28.62
N LEU A 21 -4.60 39.04 -27.36
CA LEU A 21 -5.72 38.54 -26.56
C LEU A 21 -7.03 39.17 -27.01
N ASN A 22 -7.97 38.34 -27.43
CA ASN A 22 -9.39 38.67 -27.52
C ASN A 22 -9.99 38.50 -26.12
N LYS A 23 -10.50 39.56 -25.54
CA LYS A 23 -11.08 39.62 -24.17
C LYS A 23 -12.53 39.17 -24.23
N ASP A 24 -12.86 37.88 -24.27
CA ASP A 24 -14.20 37.37 -23.94
C ASP A 24 -14.30 35.84 -24.05
N SER A 25 -13.28 35.13 -23.56
CA SER A 25 -13.45 33.70 -23.29
C SER A 25 -12.92 33.46 -21.86
N ALA A 26 -13.84 33.13 -20.94
CA ALA A 26 -13.48 32.56 -19.67
C ALA A 26 -12.56 31.35 -19.92
N PRO A 27 -11.47 31.19 -19.15
CA PRO A 27 -10.64 30.01 -19.29
C PRO A 27 -11.51 28.79 -19.07
N LEU A 28 -11.62 27.93 -20.08
CA LEU A 28 -12.09 26.55 -19.90
C LEU A 28 -11.18 25.97 -18.81
N LEU A 29 -11.71 25.82 -17.60
CA LEU A 29 -11.10 24.97 -16.60
C LEU A 29 -11.03 23.59 -17.25
N VAL A 30 -9.86 23.19 -17.70
CA VAL A 30 -9.56 21.79 -17.99
C VAL A 30 -9.76 21.13 -16.64
N GLU A 31 -10.89 20.43 -16.45
CA GLU A 31 -11.02 19.51 -15.33
C GLU A 31 -9.84 18.55 -15.48
N GLU A 32 -8.86 18.66 -14.59
CA GLU A 32 -7.85 17.61 -14.46
C GLU A 32 -8.65 16.31 -14.30
N ASP A 33 -8.42 15.34 -15.18
CA ASP A 33 -9.05 14.02 -15.14
C ASP A 33 -8.82 13.45 -13.73
N ASN A 34 -9.80 13.68 -12.86
CA ASN A 34 -9.70 13.31 -11.45
C ASN A 34 -9.89 11.79 -11.38
N TYR A 35 -8.76 11.07 -11.30
CA TYR A 35 -8.75 9.61 -11.22
C TYR A 35 -9.49 9.16 -9.95
N THR A 36 -10.70 8.64 -10.14
CA THR A 36 -11.62 8.33 -9.06
C THR A 36 -11.32 6.97 -8.41
N PHE A 37 -11.91 6.74 -7.24
CA PHE A 37 -11.83 5.44 -6.56
C PHE A 37 -12.45 4.31 -7.40
N GLU A 38 -13.55 4.60 -8.09
CA GLU A 38 -14.20 3.65 -9.01
C GLU A 38 -13.29 3.30 -10.19
N GLN A 39 -12.57 4.28 -10.74
CA GLN A 39 -11.60 4.04 -11.81
C GLN A 39 -10.43 3.18 -11.31
N LEU A 40 -9.93 3.43 -10.09
CA LEU A 40 -8.92 2.56 -9.48
C LEU A 40 -9.39 1.11 -9.42
N VAL A 41 -10.59 0.86 -8.88
CA VAL A 41 -11.16 -0.49 -8.79
C VAL A 41 -11.32 -1.12 -10.18
N GLN A 42 -11.78 -0.34 -11.17
CA GLN A 42 -11.96 -0.80 -12.54
C GLN A 42 -10.63 -1.14 -13.22
N ASP A 43 -9.59 -0.34 -13.02
CA ASP A 43 -8.26 -0.59 -13.58
C ASP A 43 -7.62 -1.83 -12.96
N LEU A 44 -7.74 -2.01 -11.64
CA LEU A 44 -7.31 -3.24 -10.97
C LEU A 44 -8.01 -4.48 -11.52
N ARG A 45 -9.35 -4.43 -11.69
CA ARG A 45 -10.14 -5.51 -12.30
C ARG A 45 -9.71 -5.81 -13.74
N SER A 46 -9.53 -4.76 -14.53
CA SER A 46 -9.17 -4.90 -15.95
C SER A 46 -7.77 -5.48 -16.10
N TYR A 47 -6.83 -5.04 -15.29
CA TYR A 47 -5.45 -5.52 -15.34
C TYR A 47 -5.31 -6.96 -14.86
N LEU A 48 -5.97 -7.33 -13.76
CA LEU A 48 -5.95 -8.69 -13.23
C LEU A 48 -6.87 -9.64 -14.03
N GLY A 49 -7.88 -9.11 -14.74
CA GLY A 49 -8.80 -9.92 -15.54
C GLY A 49 -9.64 -10.87 -14.69
N SER A 50 -10.06 -11.98 -15.31
CA SER A 50 -11.02 -12.91 -14.69
C SER A 50 -10.40 -13.93 -13.73
N SER A 51 -9.06 -14.10 -13.73
CA SER A 51 -8.42 -15.22 -13.01
C SER A 51 -6.97 -15.00 -12.60
N ARG A 52 -6.38 -13.81 -12.87
CA ARG A 52 -4.99 -13.55 -12.53
C ARG A 52 -4.85 -12.90 -11.16
N GLY A 53 -3.84 -13.34 -10.40
CA GLY A 53 -3.26 -12.63 -9.27
C GLY A 53 -1.84 -12.22 -9.62
N ILE A 54 -1.08 -11.74 -8.67
CA ILE A 54 0.31 -11.30 -8.89
C ILE A 54 1.24 -12.46 -9.28
N ASP A 55 0.87 -13.68 -8.92
CA ASP A 55 1.51 -14.93 -9.30
C ASP A 55 1.21 -15.37 -10.75
N GLY A 56 0.35 -14.63 -11.46
CA GLY A 56 0.00 -14.90 -12.85
C GLY A 56 1.06 -14.38 -13.82
N GLU A 57 1.20 -15.07 -14.98
CA GLU A 57 2.05 -14.59 -16.07
C GLU A 57 1.68 -13.15 -16.46
N ASN A 58 2.70 -12.29 -16.63
CA ASN A 58 2.57 -10.90 -17.04
C ASN A 58 1.83 -9.96 -16.05
N VAL A 59 1.74 -10.32 -14.77
CA VAL A 59 1.31 -9.39 -13.73
C VAL A 59 2.51 -8.76 -13.05
N ASP A 60 2.69 -7.45 -13.24
CA ASP A 60 3.77 -6.67 -12.65
C ASP A 60 3.23 -5.88 -11.45
N HIS A 61 3.82 -6.10 -10.27
CA HIS A 61 3.46 -5.36 -9.06
C HIS A 61 3.66 -3.84 -9.21
N ASN A 62 4.60 -3.39 -10.05
CA ASN A 62 4.81 -1.96 -10.30
C ASN A 62 3.61 -1.29 -10.98
N VAL A 63 2.88 -2.02 -11.83
CA VAL A 63 1.64 -1.53 -12.44
C VAL A 63 0.54 -1.37 -11.40
N LEU A 64 0.42 -2.33 -10.47
CA LEU A 64 -0.54 -2.26 -9.37
C LEU A 64 -0.21 -1.10 -8.41
N ILE A 65 1.07 -0.90 -8.09
CA ILE A 65 1.56 0.25 -7.31
C ILE A 65 1.22 1.56 -8.02
N ALA A 66 1.42 1.64 -9.34
CA ALA A 66 1.11 2.84 -10.11
C ALA A 66 -0.39 3.19 -10.08
N PHE A 67 -1.29 2.20 -10.20
CA PHE A 67 -2.72 2.43 -10.03
C PHE A 67 -3.07 2.95 -8.63
N MET A 68 -2.54 2.33 -7.58
CA MET A 68 -2.75 2.77 -6.20
C MET A 68 -2.21 4.18 -5.97
N SER A 69 -1.05 4.52 -6.55
CA SER A 69 -0.42 5.85 -6.42
C SER A 69 -1.19 6.94 -7.17
N LYS A 70 -1.79 6.61 -8.30
CA LYS A 70 -2.52 7.56 -9.14
C LYS A 70 -3.79 8.09 -8.47
N TYR A 71 -4.44 7.30 -7.63
CA TYR A 71 -5.63 7.73 -6.90
C TYR A 71 -5.26 8.74 -5.80
N ALA A 72 -5.75 9.98 -5.88
CA ALA A 72 -5.68 10.95 -4.79
C ALA A 72 -6.78 10.69 -3.77
N SER A 73 -6.43 10.55 -2.50
CA SER A 73 -7.36 10.16 -1.45
C SER A 73 -8.46 11.21 -1.24
N ASN A 74 -9.70 10.78 -1.41
CA ASN A 74 -10.88 11.60 -1.14
C ASN A 74 -11.80 10.88 -0.13
N PRO A 75 -11.99 11.38 1.10
CA PRO A 75 -12.84 10.74 2.11
C PRO A 75 -14.27 10.45 1.66
N LYS A 76 -14.81 11.22 0.70
CA LYS A 76 -16.17 10.97 0.15
C LYS A 76 -16.28 9.62 -0.55
N ASP A 77 -15.18 9.12 -1.10
CA ASP A 77 -15.18 7.90 -1.89
C ASP A 77 -15.12 6.64 -1.01
N TRP A 78 -14.29 6.66 0.04
CA TRP A 78 -13.95 5.48 0.82
C TRP A 78 -14.55 5.45 2.24
N SER A 79 -15.06 6.56 2.80
CA SER A 79 -15.58 6.60 4.17
C SER A 79 -16.71 5.58 4.43
N ARG A 80 -17.51 5.24 3.42
CA ARG A 80 -18.54 4.20 3.50
C ARG A 80 -18.00 2.81 3.85
N PHE A 81 -16.72 2.56 3.54
CA PHE A 81 -16.01 1.32 3.88
C PHE A 81 -15.22 1.42 5.19
N ALA A 82 -14.97 2.62 5.70
CA ALA A 82 -14.13 2.84 6.88
C ALA A 82 -14.90 2.60 8.19
N ARG A 83 -15.40 1.38 8.39
CA ARG A 83 -16.07 0.99 9.65
C ARG A 83 -15.02 0.75 10.72
N ASN A 84 -15.13 1.45 11.85
CA ASN A 84 -14.23 1.31 12.98
C ASN A 84 -14.87 0.54 14.14
N ASP A 85 -14.04 -0.20 14.87
CA ASP A 85 -14.36 -0.81 16.15
C ASP A 85 -13.24 -0.45 17.12
N VAL A 86 -13.55 0.42 18.08
CA VAL A 86 -12.57 0.94 19.06
C VAL A 86 -12.04 -0.13 20.02
N SER A 87 -12.70 -1.28 20.12
CA SER A 87 -12.23 -2.41 20.94
C SER A 87 -11.08 -3.19 20.29
N LYS A 88 -10.87 -3.01 18.98
CA LYS A 88 -9.84 -3.68 18.20
C LYS A 88 -8.62 -2.76 17.99
N ASN A 89 -7.48 -3.35 17.69
CA ASN A 89 -6.32 -2.55 17.27
C ASN A 89 -6.58 -1.86 15.92
N TYR A 90 -7.20 -2.57 15.01
CA TYR A 90 -7.64 -2.10 13.69
C TYR A 90 -8.77 -2.98 13.18
N THR A 91 -9.52 -2.47 12.20
CA THR A 91 -10.58 -3.20 11.50
C THR A 91 -10.22 -3.38 10.04
N ARG A 92 -10.72 -4.47 9.44
CA ARG A 92 -10.59 -4.77 8.01
C ARG A 92 -11.97 -4.75 7.39
N ASN A 93 -12.13 -3.98 6.33
CA ASN A 93 -13.41 -3.80 5.66
C ASN A 93 -13.24 -4.08 4.17
N LEU A 94 -13.89 -5.11 3.67
CA LEU A 94 -13.82 -5.47 2.26
C LEU A 94 -14.43 -4.38 1.40
N VAL A 95 -13.69 -3.91 0.42
CA VAL A 95 -14.17 -3.04 -0.67
C VAL A 95 -14.59 -3.89 -1.85
N GLU A 96 -13.71 -4.83 -2.24
CA GLU A 96 -13.88 -5.63 -3.44
C GLU A 96 -13.11 -6.94 -3.35
N ASP A 97 -13.74 -8.02 -3.78
CA ASP A 97 -13.08 -9.27 -4.14
C ASP A 97 -12.84 -9.26 -5.65
N ILE A 98 -11.59 -9.09 -6.04
CA ILE A 98 -11.22 -9.03 -7.45
C ILE A 98 -10.93 -10.46 -7.93
N ASN A 99 -11.91 -11.05 -8.62
CA ASN A 99 -11.79 -12.38 -9.27
C ASN A 99 -11.35 -13.56 -8.36
N GLY A 100 -11.48 -13.45 -7.04
CA GLY A 100 -10.98 -14.46 -6.09
C GLY A 100 -9.45 -14.56 -5.99
N ARG A 101 -8.69 -13.69 -6.67
CA ARG A 101 -7.22 -13.69 -6.67
C ARG A 101 -6.61 -12.41 -6.11
N ALA A 102 -7.43 -11.45 -5.74
CA ALA A 102 -7.01 -10.24 -5.06
C ALA A 102 -8.14 -9.67 -4.20
N ASN A 103 -7.81 -9.21 -3.00
CA ASN A 103 -8.73 -8.54 -2.09
C ASN A 103 -8.33 -7.08 -1.91
N LEU A 104 -9.27 -6.18 -2.15
CA LEU A 104 -9.11 -4.76 -1.85
C LEU A 104 -9.86 -4.43 -0.55
N LEU A 105 -9.15 -3.94 0.46
CA LEU A 105 -9.69 -3.66 1.78
C LEU A 105 -9.37 -2.24 2.25
N VAL A 106 -10.32 -1.62 2.95
CA VAL A 106 -10.06 -0.44 3.78
C VAL A 106 -9.81 -0.89 5.21
N LEU A 107 -8.65 -0.50 5.77
CA LEU A 107 -8.32 -0.72 7.17
C LEU A 107 -8.42 0.59 7.94
N VAL A 108 -9.00 0.51 9.16
CA VAL A 108 -9.08 1.64 10.09
C VAL A 108 -8.27 1.29 11.33
N TRP A 109 -7.26 2.10 11.63
CA TRP A 109 -6.27 1.89 12.68
C TRP A 109 -6.57 2.81 13.85
N ASN A 110 -6.86 2.23 15.01
CA ASN A 110 -7.09 3.02 16.22
C ASN A 110 -5.81 3.72 16.69
N PRO A 111 -5.93 4.85 17.42
CA PRO A 111 -4.79 5.60 17.90
C PRO A 111 -3.83 4.76 18.72
N GLN A 112 -2.53 4.86 18.44
CA GLN A 112 -1.45 4.12 19.11
C GLN A 112 -1.60 2.59 19.05
N LYS A 113 -2.33 2.09 18.07
CA LYS A 113 -2.53 0.65 17.83
C LYS A 113 -1.90 0.22 16.51
N GLY A 114 -1.63 -1.08 16.40
CA GLY A 114 -1.01 -1.65 15.20
C GLY A 114 -1.20 -3.14 15.09
N SER A 115 -0.66 -3.70 14.02
CA SER A 115 -0.59 -5.13 13.79
C SER A 115 0.48 -5.80 14.67
N PRO A 116 0.43 -7.12 14.88
CA PRO A 116 1.61 -7.87 15.25
C PRO A 116 2.68 -7.77 14.14
N ILE A 117 3.89 -8.24 14.42
CA ILE A 117 4.87 -8.52 13.35
C ILE A 117 4.39 -9.78 12.63
N HIS A 118 4.30 -9.76 11.30
CA HIS A 118 3.70 -10.84 10.53
C HIS A 118 4.29 -10.98 9.13
N ASP A 119 4.10 -12.17 8.55
CA ASP A 119 4.30 -12.45 7.13
C ASP A 119 2.98 -12.27 6.33
N HIS A 120 3.04 -12.55 5.04
CA HIS A 120 1.90 -12.41 4.13
C HIS A 120 1.45 -13.74 3.52
N ALA A 121 1.94 -14.88 4.03
CA ALA A 121 1.64 -16.21 3.50
C ALA A 121 1.86 -16.30 1.97
N ASP A 122 3.04 -15.86 1.52
CA ASP A 122 3.43 -15.76 0.10
C ASP A 122 2.54 -14.82 -0.74
N ALA A 123 1.77 -13.93 -0.11
CA ALA A 123 1.04 -12.87 -0.81
C ALA A 123 1.87 -11.59 -0.91
N HIS A 124 1.49 -10.76 -1.86
CA HIS A 124 1.98 -9.39 -1.99
C HIS A 124 0.95 -8.42 -1.41
N CYS A 125 1.42 -7.41 -0.70
CA CYS A 125 0.59 -6.37 -0.13
C CYS A 125 1.03 -5.00 -0.64
N ILE A 126 0.10 -4.24 -1.20
CA ILE A 126 0.28 -2.84 -1.55
C ILE A 126 -0.62 -2.03 -0.64
N MET A 127 -0.03 -1.17 0.19
CA MET A 127 -0.72 -0.31 1.15
C MET A 127 -0.65 1.14 0.69
N LYS A 128 -1.81 1.80 0.52
CA LYS A 128 -1.91 3.25 0.33
C LYS A 128 -2.52 3.90 1.55
N ILE A 129 -1.95 4.99 2.03
CA ILE A 129 -2.53 5.77 3.12
C ILE A 129 -3.66 6.63 2.56
N LEU A 130 -4.87 6.45 3.09
CA LEU A 130 -6.05 7.23 2.72
C LEU A 130 -6.27 8.43 3.64
N GLY A 131 -5.82 8.35 4.89
CA GLY A 131 -5.93 9.44 5.86
C GLY A 131 -5.08 9.21 7.10
N GLY A 132 -4.51 10.28 7.64
CA GLY A 132 -3.56 10.21 8.74
C GLY A 132 -2.16 9.78 8.30
N GLU A 133 -1.48 9.05 9.16
CA GLU A 133 -0.15 8.50 8.90
C GLU A 133 -0.01 7.12 9.55
N LEU A 134 0.82 6.24 8.96
CA LEU A 134 1.16 4.94 9.50
C LEU A 134 2.67 4.75 9.50
N ASN A 135 3.17 4.21 10.61
CA ASN A 135 4.56 3.80 10.75
C ASN A 135 4.66 2.31 10.42
N GLU A 136 5.56 1.96 9.49
CA GLU A 136 5.90 0.59 9.12
C GLU A 136 7.31 0.28 9.58
N VAL A 137 7.48 -0.85 10.25
CA VAL A 137 8.78 -1.41 10.60
C VAL A 137 8.92 -2.75 9.89
N ILE A 138 9.95 -2.85 9.04
CA ILE A 138 10.30 -4.09 8.33
C ILE A 138 11.42 -4.77 9.09
N TYR A 139 11.30 -6.10 9.24
CA TYR A 139 12.27 -6.96 9.91
C TYR A 139 12.82 -8.00 8.93
N ASP A 140 14.05 -8.43 9.17
CA ASP A 140 14.59 -9.60 8.50
C ASP A 140 13.79 -10.86 8.91
N THR A 141 13.57 -11.74 7.95
CA THR A 141 13.01 -13.07 8.25
C THR A 141 13.96 -13.87 9.11
N PRO A 142 13.49 -14.56 10.18
CA PRO A 142 14.35 -15.39 11.01
C PRO A 142 15.10 -16.42 10.16
N ASP A 143 16.40 -16.56 10.42
CA ASP A 143 17.24 -17.56 9.79
C ASP A 143 17.04 -18.90 10.53
N PRO A 144 16.49 -19.93 9.87
CA PRO A 144 16.30 -21.24 10.50
C PRO A 144 17.59 -21.88 11.03
N GLU A 145 18.76 -21.51 10.47
CA GLU A 145 20.06 -22.07 10.86
C GLU A 145 20.63 -21.44 12.13
N ARG A 146 20.17 -20.23 12.50
CA ARG A 146 20.63 -19.51 13.70
C ARG A 146 20.04 -20.03 15.01
N GLY A 147 19.17 -21.03 14.95
CA GLY A 147 18.49 -21.56 16.13
C GLY A 147 17.32 -20.71 16.59
N HIS A 148 16.55 -21.27 17.51
CA HIS A 148 15.39 -20.61 18.10
C HIS A 148 15.85 -19.59 19.15
N ASP A 149 15.03 -18.56 19.38
CA ASP A 149 15.24 -17.50 20.37
C ASP A 149 16.29 -16.44 19.99
N THR A 150 16.25 -16.01 18.73
CA THR A 150 17.05 -14.87 18.27
C THR A 150 16.12 -13.68 17.99
N PRO A 151 16.38 -12.50 18.60
CA PRO A 151 15.58 -11.30 18.33
C PRO A 151 15.54 -10.93 16.83
N LEU A 152 14.39 -10.45 16.38
CA LEU A 152 14.22 -9.97 15.02
C LEU A 152 15.04 -8.69 14.80
N THR A 153 15.75 -8.63 13.70
CA THR A 153 16.54 -7.46 13.30
C THR A 153 15.67 -6.49 12.50
N VAL A 154 15.65 -5.23 12.91
CA VAL A 154 15.00 -4.17 12.13
C VAL A 154 15.83 -3.88 10.89
N LYS A 155 15.19 -3.98 9.72
CA LYS A 155 15.77 -3.69 8.42
C LYS A 155 15.50 -2.27 7.97
N GLN A 156 14.27 -1.80 8.21
CA GLN A 156 13.81 -0.47 7.80
C GLN A 156 12.68 -0.01 8.70
N GLU A 157 12.59 1.30 8.92
CA GLU A 157 11.44 1.95 9.54
C GLU A 157 11.06 3.19 8.72
N THR A 158 9.78 3.30 8.37
CA THR A 158 9.27 4.38 7.52
C THR A 158 7.90 4.83 8.00
N THR A 159 7.68 6.15 8.04
CA THR A 159 6.35 6.70 8.28
C THR A 159 5.78 7.20 6.96
N TYR A 160 4.65 6.62 6.57
CA TYR A 160 3.90 6.97 5.37
C TYR A 160 2.74 7.90 5.72
N LYS A 161 2.57 8.94 4.92
CA LYS A 161 1.50 9.93 5.04
C LYS A 161 0.42 9.71 3.99
N THR A 162 -0.69 10.43 4.12
CA THR A 162 -1.78 10.40 3.13
C THR A 162 -1.23 10.50 1.70
N ASP A 163 -1.74 9.65 0.82
CA ASP A 163 -1.37 9.43 -0.58
C ASP A 163 -0.08 8.66 -0.83
N GLU A 164 0.77 8.44 0.17
CA GLU A 164 1.94 7.59 0.00
C GLU A 164 1.58 6.11 -0.06
N VAL A 165 2.40 5.34 -0.79
CA VAL A 165 2.20 3.91 -1.06
C VAL A 165 3.41 3.13 -0.59
N ALA A 166 3.15 2.05 0.15
CA ALA A 166 4.13 1.04 0.54
C ALA A 166 3.85 -0.28 -0.18
N TYR A 167 4.89 -1.08 -0.35
CA TYR A 167 4.80 -2.42 -0.91
C TYR A 167 5.64 -3.38 -0.10
N ILE A 168 5.08 -4.56 0.19
CA ILE A 168 5.77 -5.63 0.89
C ILE A 168 5.35 -7.00 0.37
N CYS A 169 6.26 -7.97 0.45
CA CYS A 169 6.05 -9.40 0.26
C CYS A 169 7.05 -10.15 1.15
N ASP A 170 6.89 -11.46 1.32
CA ASP A 170 7.71 -12.24 2.24
C ASP A 170 9.19 -12.28 1.86
N GLN A 171 9.54 -12.07 0.57
CA GLN A 171 10.93 -11.92 0.11
C GLN A 171 11.60 -10.63 0.60
N ILE A 172 10.83 -9.59 0.90
CA ILE A 172 11.35 -8.35 1.48
C ILE A 172 11.58 -8.52 2.98
N GLY A 173 10.66 -9.20 3.68
CA GLY A 173 10.75 -9.47 5.10
C GLY A 173 9.40 -9.52 5.80
N LEU A 174 9.45 -9.58 7.12
CA LEU A 174 8.28 -9.42 7.99
C LEU A 174 8.01 -7.96 8.25
N HIS A 175 6.76 -7.59 8.57
CA HIS A 175 6.53 -6.23 8.98
C HIS A 175 5.51 -6.08 10.14
N ARG A 176 5.54 -4.90 10.73
CA ARG A 176 4.54 -4.37 11.63
C ARG A 176 4.13 -2.99 11.16
N VAL A 177 2.83 -2.72 11.16
CA VAL A 177 2.25 -1.40 10.85
C VAL A 177 1.54 -0.88 12.07
N MET A 178 1.73 0.41 12.42
CA MET A 178 1.04 1.02 13.55
C MET A 178 0.64 2.48 13.25
N ASN A 179 -0.45 2.91 13.86
CA ASN A 179 -0.85 4.31 13.89
C ASN A 179 -0.09 5.01 15.04
N PRO A 180 0.84 5.93 14.74
CA PRO A 180 1.60 6.64 15.77
C PRO A 180 0.82 7.77 16.43
N GLN A 181 -0.31 8.19 15.86
CA GLN A 181 -1.12 9.31 16.32
C GLN A 181 -1.79 8.99 17.66
N LYS A 182 -1.92 9.99 18.53
CA LYS A 182 -2.41 9.79 19.90
C LYS A 182 -3.94 9.72 20.01
N ASP A 183 -4.65 10.43 19.14
CA ASP A 183 -6.07 10.73 19.27
C ASP A 183 -6.86 10.60 17.97
N GLN A 184 -6.19 10.33 16.85
CA GLN A 184 -6.81 10.22 15.54
C GLN A 184 -6.62 8.82 14.95
N VAL A 185 -7.65 8.31 14.30
CA VAL A 185 -7.56 7.09 13.51
C VAL A 185 -6.76 7.38 12.24
N ALA A 186 -6.02 6.37 11.78
CA ALA A 186 -5.48 6.36 10.42
C ALA A 186 -6.31 5.41 9.56
N VAL A 187 -6.34 5.66 8.25
CA VAL A 187 -7.08 4.84 7.28
C VAL A 187 -6.17 4.51 6.12
N SER A 188 -6.17 3.24 5.72
CA SER A 188 -5.37 2.76 4.59
C SER A 188 -6.18 1.85 3.68
N LEU A 189 -5.79 1.81 2.41
CA LEU A 189 -6.29 0.90 1.39
C LEU A 189 -5.22 -0.16 1.13
N HIS A 190 -5.62 -1.42 1.20
CA HIS A 190 -4.72 -2.56 1.01
C HIS A 190 -5.20 -3.41 -0.15
N LEU A 191 -4.29 -3.73 -1.06
CA LEU A 191 -4.46 -4.76 -2.08
C LEU A 191 -3.60 -5.95 -1.71
N TYR A 192 -4.24 -7.08 -1.40
CA TYR A 192 -3.59 -8.37 -1.17
C TYR A 192 -3.78 -9.28 -2.38
N THR A 193 -2.69 -9.83 -2.91
CA THR A 193 -2.74 -10.72 -4.05
C THR A 193 -1.59 -11.73 -4.05
N PRO A 194 -1.85 -13.06 -4.10
CA PRO A 194 -3.15 -13.70 -3.87
C PRO A 194 -3.69 -13.44 -2.45
N PRO A 195 -4.97 -13.70 -2.16
CA PRO A 195 -5.54 -13.45 -0.84
C PRO A 195 -5.22 -14.58 0.17
N ASN A 196 -4.01 -15.13 0.14
CA ASN A 196 -3.60 -16.34 0.87
C ASN A 196 -3.82 -16.24 2.37
N ALA A 197 -3.56 -15.06 2.97
CA ALA A 197 -3.77 -14.86 4.41
C ALA A 197 -5.24 -14.99 4.82
N ALA A 198 -6.18 -14.66 3.93
CA ALA A 198 -7.61 -14.86 4.17
C ALA A 198 -8.00 -16.35 4.09
N ASP A 199 -7.37 -17.09 3.17
CA ASP A 199 -7.71 -18.48 2.87
C ASP A 199 -6.99 -19.47 3.80
N PHE A 200 -5.71 -19.22 4.11
CA PHE A 200 -4.84 -20.17 4.81
C PHE A 200 -4.33 -19.66 6.15
N GLY A 201 -4.58 -18.39 6.52
CA GLY A 201 -3.96 -17.76 7.66
C GLY A 201 -2.55 -17.24 7.34
N TYR A 202 -1.84 -16.78 8.37
CA TYR A 202 -0.50 -16.22 8.28
C TYR A 202 0.22 -16.38 9.62
N ASN A 203 1.54 -16.15 9.65
CA ASN A 203 2.29 -16.26 10.88
C ASN A 203 2.50 -14.88 11.51
N ILE A 204 2.37 -14.85 12.83
CA ILE A 204 2.79 -13.73 13.66
C ILE A 204 4.08 -14.09 14.40
N TYR A 205 4.92 -13.09 14.64
CA TYR A 205 6.27 -13.29 15.18
C TYR A 205 6.47 -12.49 16.47
N ASP A 206 7.11 -13.12 17.42
CA ASP A 206 7.60 -12.47 18.63
C ASP A 206 8.91 -11.74 18.34
N ARG A 207 9.00 -10.47 18.75
CA ARG A 207 10.15 -9.61 18.45
C ARG A 207 11.45 -10.09 19.08
N ASP A 208 11.35 -10.56 20.31
CA ASP A 208 12.54 -10.81 21.14
C ASP A 208 13.09 -12.22 20.93
N THR A 209 12.27 -13.13 20.46
CA THR A 209 12.64 -14.52 20.25
C THR A 209 12.62 -14.94 18.77
N GLY A 210 12.00 -14.17 17.88
CA GLY A 210 11.80 -14.56 16.48
C GLY A 210 10.87 -15.75 16.28
N ARG A 211 10.26 -16.29 17.36
CA ARG A 211 9.33 -17.42 17.27
C ARG A 211 8.06 -17.02 16.55
N SER A 212 7.58 -17.88 15.67
CA SER A 212 6.31 -17.69 14.98
C SER A 212 5.18 -18.47 15.61
N SER A 213 3.97 -17.97 15.41
CA SER A 213 2.71 -18.65 15.71
C SER A 213 1.76 -18.45 14.55
N HIS A 214 1.15 -19.54 14.07
CA HIS A 214 0.19 -19.46 12.98
C HIS A 214 -1.18 -18.98 13.48
N VAL A 215 -1.78 -18.05 12.76
CA VAL A 215 -3.10 -17.49 13.08
C VAL A 215 -4.00 -17.50 11.86
N TYR A 216 -5.28 -17.76 12.09
CA TYR A 216 -6.32 -17.62 11.08
C TYR A 216 -7.05 -16.30 11.27
N GLN A 217 -7.40 -15.63 10.17
CA GLN A 217 -8.27 -14.47 10.26
C GLN A 217 -9.65 -14.93 10.75
N ALA A 218 -10.11 -14.34 11.87
CA ALA A 218 -11.52 -14.46 12.22
C ALA A 218 -12.35 -13.70 11.17
N SER A 219 -13.25 -14.40 10.52
CA SER A 219 -14.24 -13.86 9.57
C SER A 219 -15.16 -12.83 10.22
#